data_0888ed72af3bfd95f2355291f713b627
#
_entry.id   0888ed72af3bfd95f2355291f713b627
#
_cell.length_a   1.000
_cell.length_b   1.000
_cell.length_c   1.000
_cell.angle_alpha   90.00
_cell.angle_beta   90.00
_cell.angle_gamma   90.00
#
_symmetry.space_group_name_H-M   'P 1'
#
loop_
_entity.id
_entity.type
_entity.pdbx_description
1 polymer ?
#
loop_
_entity_poly.entity_id
_entity_poly.type
_entity_poly.pdbx_seq_one_letter_code
_entity_poly.pdbx_strand_id
1 'polypeptide(L)'
;MIQTRLKGMGVALITPFKEDESVDYDALMRLVDYQLQNNTDFLCVLGTTAETPTLTEEEKKKIKKMVIERVNGRIPILLGVGGNNTRAIVETLKNDDFTGVDAILSVVPYYNKPSQEGIYQHYKAISEATDLPIVLYNAVSYTHLRAHETRH
;
A
#
# COMPACT_ATOMS: atom_id res chain seq x y z
N MET A 1 -14.30 12.69 -5.30
CA MET A 1 -14.14 11.81 -4.11
C MET A 1 -13.28 10.61 -4.49
N ILE A 2 -12.45 10.08 -3.61
CA ILE A 2 -11.52 8.97 -3.90
C ILE A 2 -12.27 7.70 -4.35
N GLN A 3 -13.46 7.43 -3.79
CA GLN A 3 -14.30 6.28 -4.15
C GLN A 3 -14.66 6.20 -5.64
N THR A 4 -14.64 7.33 -6.34
CA THR A 4 -14.86 7.34 -7.79
C THR A 4 -13.58 7.10 -8.58
N ARG A 5 -12.41 7.32 -8.00
CA ARG A 5 -11.09 7.11 -8.64
C ARG A 5 -10.59 5.67 -8.45
N LEU A 6 -10.83 5.06 -7.30
CA LEU A 6 -10.48 3.65 -7.01
C LEU A 6 -11.66 2.73 -7.34
N LYS A 7 -12.10 2.74 -8.60
CA LYS A 7 -13.21 1.91 -9.10
C LYS A 7 -12.68 1.02 -10.22
N GLY A 8 -13.16 -0.22 -10.27
CA GLY A 8 -12.78 -1.18 -11.30
C GLY A 8 -11.76 -2.20 -10.80
N MET A 9 -10.88 -2.65 -11.67
CA MET A 9 -9.87 -3.65 -11.39
C MET A 9 -8.56 -3.00 -10.90
N GLY A 10 -8.25 -3.20 -9.63
CA GLY A 10 -6.97 -2.81 -9.05
C GLY A 10 -6.00 -3.98 -9.00
N VAL A 11 -4.76 -3.77 -9.41
CA VAL A 11 -3.73 -4.80 -9.38
C VAL A 11 -2.70 -4.51 -8.29
N ALA A 12 -2.52 -5.47 -7.38
CA ALA A 12 -1.44 -5.46 -6.41
C ALA A 12 -0.15 -5.91 -7.11
N LEU A 13 0.80 -4.98 -7.27
CA LEU A 13 2.08 -5.28 -7.89
C LEU A 13 2.94 -6.16 -6.98
N ILE A 14 3.60 -7.16 -7.58
CA ILE A 14 4.71 -7.89 -6.97
C ILE A 14 5.99 -7.05 -7.03
N THR A 15 6.98 -7.39 -6.22
CA THR A 15 8.35 -6.92 -6.37
C THR A 15 9.16 -8.01 -7.06
N PRO A 16 9.56 -7.84 -8.33
CA PRO A 16 10.48 -8.78 -8.97
C PRO A 16 11.86 -8.71 -8.35
N PHE A 17 12.49 -9.86 -8.13
CA PHE A 17 13.86 -9.99 -7.65
C PHE A 17 14.73 -10.69 -8.69
N LYS A 18 16.01 -10.37 -8.69
CA LYS A 18 17.05 -11.06 -9.47
C LYS A 18 17.52 -12.32 -8.73
N GLU A 19 18.37 -13.11 -9.38
CA GLU A 19 18.97 -14.31 -8.77
C GLU A 19 19.86 -13.98 -7.55
N ASP A 20 20.39 -12.77 -7.48
CA ASP A 20 21.20 -12.26 -6.35
C ASP A 20 20.34 -11.62 -5.24
N GLU A 21 19.01 -11.83 -5.29
CA GLU A 21 18.01 -11.33 -4.34
C GLU A 21 17.81 -9.80 -4.37
N SER A 22 18.52 -9.07 -5.21
CA SER A 22 18.28 -7.63 -5.40
C SER A 22 17.00 -7.37 -6.20
N VAL A 23 16.37 -6.20 -5.97
CA VAL A 23 15.16 -5.81 -6.71
C VAL A 23 15.46 -5.64 -8.20
N ASP A 24 14.71 -6.32 -9.07
CA ASP A 24 14.74 -6.12 -10.52
C ASP A 24 13.83 -4.96 -10.92
N TYR A 25 14.37 -3.75 -10.89
CA TYR A 25 13.65 -2.55 -11.24
C TYR A 25 13.19 -2.52 -12.71
N ASP A 26 13.96 -3.14 -13.62
CA ASP A 26 13.60 -3.19 -15.04
C ASP A 26 12.40 -4.11 -15.27
N ALA A 27 12.35 -5.26 -14.58
CA ALA A 27 11.20 -6.15 -14.60
C ALA A 27 9.97 -5.46 -13.98
N LEU A 28 10.15 -4.72 -12.87
CA LEU A 28 9.08 -3.95 -12.27
C LEU A 28 8.50 -2.92 -13.24
N MET A 29 9.33 -2.20 -13.97
CA MET A 29 8.86 -1.22 -14.96
C MET A 29 8.14 -1.89 -16.13
N ARG A 30 8.61 -3.04 -16.61
CA ARG A 30 7.87 -3.84 -17.62
C ARG A 30 6.50 -4.29 -17.09
N LEU A 31 6.42 -4.67 -15.82
CA LEU A 31 5.16 -5.06 -15.19
C LEU A 31 4.19 -3.87 -15.10
N VAL A 32 4.67 -2.69 -14.72
CA VAL A 32 3.85 -1.47 -14.72
C VAL A 32 3.33 -1.15 -16.13
N ASP A 33 4.20 -1.21 -17.13
CA ASP A 33 3.79 -0.98 -18.53
C ASP A 33 2.73 -1.98 -18.99
N TYR A 34 2.90 -3.24 -18.65
CA TYR A 34 1.92 -4.29 -18.95
C TYR A 34 0.55 -3.97 -18.35
N GLN A 35 0.50 -3.54 -17.09
CA GLN A 35 -0.77 -3.16 -16.45
C GLN A 35 -1.42 -1.96 -17.13
N LEU A 36 -0.64 -0.95 -17.47
CA LEU A 36 -1.13 0.24 -18.16
C LEU A 36 -1.67 -0.05 -19.56
N GLN A 37 -1.07 -1.02 -20.27
CA GLN A 37 -1.50 -1.44 -21.61
C GLN A 37 -2.75 -2.35 -21.58
N ASN A 38 -3.02 -3.02 -20.46
CA ASN A 38 -4.12 -3.97 -20.30
C ASN A 38 -5.29 -3.42 -19.48
N ASN A 39 -5.50 -2.09 -19.49
CA ASN A 39 -6.65 -1.42 -18.90
C ASN A 39 -6.85 -1.69 -17.40
N THR A 40 -5.78 -1.80 -16.64
CA THR A 40 -5.87 -1.79 -15.17
C THR A 40 -6.38 -0.43 -14.71
N ASP A 41 -7.40 -0.40 -13.84
CA ASP A 41 -8.03 0.83 -13.40
C ASP A 41 -7.21 1.57 -12.33
N PHE A 42 -6.47 0.86 -11.47
CA PHE A 42 -5.54 1.44 -10.50
C PHE A 42 -4.47 0.42 -10.06
N LEU A 43 -3.35 0.90 -9.55
CA LEU A 43 -2.28 0.06 -9.03
C LEU A 43 -2.20 0.14 -7.50
N CYS A 44 -2.05 -1.03 -6.85
CA CYS A 44 -1.63 -1.11 -5.46
C CYS A 44 -0.12 -1.38 -5.42
N VAL A 45 0.62 -0.41 -4.94
CA VAL A 45 2.09 -0.41 -4.89
C VAL A 45 2.54 -0.64 -3.45
N LEU A 46 3.54 -1.46 -3.22
CA LEU A 46 4.06 -1.78 -1.88
C LEU A 46 2.99 -2.30 -0.90
N GLY A 47 2.00 -3.05 -1.41
CA GLY A 47 1.09 -3.83 -0.59
C GLY A 47 1.74 -5.12 -0.08
N THR A 48 0.97 -6.00 0.56
CA THR A 48 1.45 -7.31 1.06
C THR A 48 2.02 -8.18 -0.07
N THR A 49 1.40 -8.14 -1.25
CA THR A 49 1.84 -8.88 -2.45
C THR A 49 3.25 -8.47 -2.90
N ALA A 50 3.69 -7.26 -2.58
CA ALA A 50 5.03 -6.76 -2.91
C ALA A 50 6.12 -7.24 -1.95
N GLU A 51 5.80 -8.11 -0.98
CA GLU A 51 6.74 -8.61 0.03
C GLU A 51 7.44 -7.48 0.81
N THR A 52 6.71 -6.40 1.08
CA THR A 52 7.22 -5.15 1.67
C THR A 52 8.11 -5.32 2.91
N PRO A 53 7.86 -6.31 3.81
CA PRO A 53 8.72 -6.53 4.97
C PRO A 53 10.15 -6.99 4.64
N THR A 54 10.40 -7.49 3.43
CA THR A 54 11.73 -7.94 2.98
C THR A 54 12.54 -6.83 2.32
N LEU A 55 11.91 -5.68 2.04
CA LEU A 55 12.53 -4.54 1.38
C LEU A 55 13.12 -3.55 2.37
N THR A 56 14.28 -2.99 2.04
CA THR A 56 14.85 -1.85 2.74
C THR A 56 14.04 -0.58 2.49
N GLU A 57 14.21 0.44 3.33
CA GLU A 57 13.52 1.73 3.16
C GLU A 57 13.96 2.45 1.86
N GLU A 58 15.22 2.30 1.46
CA GLU A 58 15.76 2.83 0.21
C GLU A 58 15.08 2.18 -1.00
N GLU A 59 14.92 0.85 -0.99
CA GLU A 59 14.22 0.12 -2.04
C GLU A 59 12.76 0.53 -2.14
N LYS A 60 12.06 0.65 -1.02
CA LYS A 60 10.66 1.12 -0.98
C LYS A 60 10.52 2.52 -1.57
N LYS A 61 11.39 3.45 -1.19
CA LYS A 61 11.40 4.81 -1.73
C LYS A 61 11.68 4.82 -3.23
N LYS A 62 12.62 4.02 -3.69
CA LYS A 62 12.97 3.90 -5.10
C LYS A 62 11.82 3.28 -5.92
N ILE A 63 11.22 2.19 -5.44
CA ILE A 63 10.04 1.58 -6.07
C ILE A 63 8.91 2.60 -6.19
N LYS A 64 8.54 3.26 -5.07
CA LYS A 64 7.52 4.31 -5.06
C LYS A 64 7.76 5.35 -6.13
N LYS A 65 8.96 5.95 -6.14
CA LYS A 65 9.34 7.00 -7.09
C LYS A 65 9.23 6.51 -8.53
N MET A 66 9.85 5.39 -8.87
CA MET A 66 9.88 4.87 -10.24
C MET A 66 8.47 4.53 -10.76
N VAL A 67 7.62 3.94 -9.92
CA VAL A 67 6.24 3.61 -10.31
C VAL A 67 5.42 4.88 -10.52
N ILE A 68 5.50 5.87 -9.63
CA ILE A 68 4.81 7.16 -9.78
C ILE A 68 5.22 7.85 -11.07
N GLU A 69 6.53 7.95 -11.34
CA GLU A 69 7.06 8.55 -12.57
C GLU A 69 6.58 7.78 -13.82
N ARG A 70 6.58 6.44 -13.76
CA ARG A 70 6.16 5.60 -14.89
C ARG A 70 4.66 5.70 -15.15
N VAL A 71 3.84 5.70 -14.11
CA VAL A 71 2.38 5.87 -14.21
C VAL A 71 2.03 7.27 -14.70
N ASN A 72 2.73 8.29 -14.24
CA ASN A 72 2.56 9.70 -14.65
C ASN A 72 1.10 10.16 -14.66
N GLY A 73 0.37 9.84 -13.60
CA GLY A 73 -1.02 10.27 -13.39
C GLY A 73 -2.06 9.60 -14.30
N ARG A 74 -1.70 8.62 -15.13
CA ARG A 74 -2.63 7.92 -16.05
C ARG A 74 -3.71 7.12 -15.34
N ILE A 75 -3.35 6.48 -14.24
CA ILE A 75 -4.27 5.74 -13.37
C ILE A 75 -3.93 6.04 -11.90
N PRO A 76 -4.87 5.87 -10.97
CA PRO A 76 -4.63 6.08 -9.55
C PRO A 76 -3.59 5.12 -8.96
N ILE A 77 -2.87 5.60 -7.96
CA ILE A 77 -1.93 4.80 -7.16
C ILE A 77 -2.43 4.70 -5.72
N LEU A 78 -2.69 3.48 -5.28
CA LEU A 78 -2.92 3.09 -3.89
C LEU A 78 -1.59 2.60 -3.32
N LEU A 79 -0.98 3.34 -2.38
CA LEU A 79 0.33 3.01 -1.83
C LEU A 79 0.19 2.28 -0.49
N GLY A 80 0.86 1.16 -0.35
CA GLY A 80 0.97 0.44 0.92
C GLY A 80 1.85 1.20 1.92
N VAL A 81 1.23 1.71 2.99
CA VAL A 81 1.92 2.25 4.16
C VAL A 81 1.23 1.69 5.40
N GLY A 82 1.75 0.59 5.88
CA GLY A 82 1.17 -0.15 7.00
C GLY A 82 2.23 -0.92 7.77
N GLY A 83 1.81 -1.51 8.87
CA GLY A 83 2.69 -2.27 9.74
C GLY A 83 2.07 -2.45 11.12
N ASN A 84 2.87 -2.93 12.05
CA ASN A 84 2.47 -3.16 13.44
C ASN A 84 3.08 -2.14 14.44
N ASN A 85 3.77 -1.11 13.93
CA ASN A 85 4.32 -0.01 14.72
C ASN A 85 3.64 1.31 14.30
N THR A 86 2.62 1.72 15.05
CA THR A 86 1.84 2.94 14.78
C THR A 86 2.73 4.18 14.65
N ARG A 87 3.72 4.33 15.55
CA ARG A 87 4.62 5.49 15.54
C ARG A 87 5.41 5.56 14.22
N ALA A 88 6.01 4.47 13.78
CA ALA A 88 6.77 4.44 12.54
C ALA A 88 5.91 4.79 11.32
N ILE A 89 4.66 4.30 11.28
CA ILE A 89 3.73 4.64 10.20
C ILE A 89 3.41 6.14 10.20
N VAL A 90 3.10 6.70 11.37
CA VAL A 90 2.82 8.15 11.54
C VAL A 90 4.03 8.99 11.13
N GLU A 91 5.23 8.60 11.52
CA GLU A 91 6.47 9.27 11.12
C GLU A 91 6.68 9.23 9.60
N THR A 92 6.47 8.08 8.98
CA THR A 92 6.51 7.93 7.51
C THR A 92 5.51 8.86 6.84
N LEU A 93 4.23 8.86 7.29
CA LEU A 93 3.18 9.67 6.69
C LEU A 93 3.42 11.18 6.81
N LYS A 94 4.12 11.62 7.87
CA LYS A 94 4.43 13.05 8.10
C LYS A 94 5.68 13.53 7.36
N ASN A 95 6.63 12.65 7.11
CA ASN A 95 7.97 13.05 6.67
C ASN A 95 8.28 12.68 5.21
N ASP A 96 7.58 11.69 4.65
CA ASP A 96 7.79 11.26 3.27
C ASP A 96 6.98 12.11 2.27
N ASP A 97 7.47 12.17 1.03
CA ASP A 97 6.74 12.77 -0.08
C ASP A 97 5.74 11.76 -0.67
N PHE A 98 4.47 12.15 -0.73
CA PHE A 98 3.37 11.38 -1.32
C PHE A 98 2.81 12.01 -2.59
N THR A 99 3.54 12.91 -3.22
CA THR A 99 3.14 13.50 -4.51
C THR A 99 2.93 12.39 -5.54
N GLY A 100 1.77 12.37 -6.19
CA GLY A 100 1.39 11.34 -7.16
C GLY A 100 0.75 10.08 -6.56
N VAL A 101 0.55 10.02 -5.24
CA VAL A 101 -0.22 8.98 -4.55
C VAL A 101 -1.65 9.45 -4.34
N ASP A 102 -2.63 8.59 -4.64
CA ASP A 102 -4.05 8.92 -4.53
C ASP A 102 -4.69 8.46 -3.21
N ALA A 103 -4.18 7.38 -2.63
CA ALA A 103 -4.65 6.86 -1.35
C ALA A 103 -3.59 5.96 -0.69
N ILE A 104 -3.75 5.74 0.60
CA ILE A 104 -2.90 4.85 1.41
C ILE A 104 -3.65 3.54 1.67
N LEU A 105 -3.00 2.39 1.41
CA LEU A 105 -3.45 1.09 1.88
C LEU A 105 -2.75 0.77 3.20
N SER A 106 -3.52 0.65 4.28
CA SER A 106 -2.96 0.33 5.60
C SER A 106 -3.51 -0.98 6.13
N VAL A 107 -2.61 -1.96 6.29
CA VAL A 107 -2.94 -3.28 6.84
C VAL A 107 -3.17 -3.16 8.35
N VAL A 108 -4.12 -3.95 8.88
CA VAL A 108 -4.32 -4.07 10.33
C VAL A 108 -3.02 -4.55 11.00
N PRO A 109 -2.66 -4.03 12.18
CA PRO A 109 -1.46 -4.46 12.89
C PRO A 109 -1.41 -5.98 13.04
N TYR A 110 -0.34 -6.59 12.57
CA TYR A 110 -0.09 -8.02 12.65
C TYR A 110 0.91 -8.34 13.77
N TYR A 111 1.10 -9.62 14.10
CA TYR A 111 1.98 -10.13 15.14
C TYR A 111 1.52 -9.77 16.56
N ASN A 112 1.45 -8.52 16.95
CA ASN A 112 1.10 -8.04 18.29
C ASN A 112 -0.42 -8.04 18.59
N LYS A 113 -1.29 -8.28 17.59
CA LYS A 113 -2.75 -8.50 17.70
C LYS A 113 -3.43 -7.58 18.73
N PRO A 114 -3.50 -6.27 18.50
CA PRO A 114 -4.07 -5.32 19.44
C PRO A 114 -5.57 -5.58 19.68
N SER A 115 -6.11 -5.05 20.78
CA SER A 115 -7.57 -5.05 21.04
C SER A 115 -8.30 -4.21 20.00
N GLN A 116 -9.64 -4.30 19.93
CA GLN A 116 -10.45 -3.48 19.02
C GLN A 116 -10.25 -1.98 19.27
N GLU A 117 -10.15 -1.58 20.52
CA GLU A 117 -9.84 -0.20 20.89
C GLU A 117 -8.41 0.17 20.42
N GLY A 118 -7.44 -0.72 20.57
CA GLY A 118 -6.08 -0.52 20.08
C GLY A 118 -6.04 -0.34 18.56
N ILE A 119 -6.83 -1.12 17.80
CA ILE A 119 -6.97 -0.98 16.35
C ILE A 119 -7.59 0.38 16.00
N TYR A 120 -8.64 0.79 16.72
CA TYR A 120 -9.27 2.09 16.52
C TYR A 120 -8.26 3.23 16.72
N GLN A 121 -7.53 3.21 17.83
CA GLN A 121 -6.51 4.24 18.12
C GLN A 121 -5.36 4.23 17.10
N HIS A 122 -4.97 3.04 16.62
CA HIS A 122 -3.99 2.89 15.55
C HIS A 122 -4.42 3.63 14.28
N TYR A 123 -5.61 3.34 13.77
CA TYR A 123 -6.10 3.97 12.55
C TYR A 123 -6.47 5.44 12.74
N LYS A 124 -6.93 5.82 13.93
CA LYS A 124 -7.13 7.23 14.26
C LYS A 124 -5.82 8.01 14.14
N ALA A 125 -4.74 7.53 14.76
CA ALA A 125 -3.43 8.18 14.67
C ALA A 125 -2.90 8.26 13.23
N ILE A 126 -3.12 7.22 12.43
CA ILE A 126 -2.75 7.19 11.01
C ILE A 126 -3.56 8.24 10.23
N SER A 127 -4.88 8.29 10.43
CA SER A 127 -5.75 9.23 9.72
C SER A 127 -5.48 10.70 10.07
N GLU A 128 -5.00 10.97 11.26
CA GLU A 128 -4.59 12.31 11.70
C GLU A 128 -3.20 12.73 11.19
N ALA A 129 -2.44 11.79 10.61
CA ALA A 129 -1.08 12.03 10.13
C ALA A 129 -1.00 12.38 8.63
N THR A 130 -2.11 12.30 7.88
CA THR A 130 -2.14 12.57 6.44
C THR A 130 -3.51 13.03 5.98
N ASP A 131 -3.55 13.86 4.94
CA ASP A 131 -4.78 14.25 4.25
C ASP A 131 -5.21 13.24 3.17
N LEU A 132 -4.36 12.25 2.86
CA LEU A 132 -4.69 11.22 1.90
C LEU A 132 -5.76 10.26 2.46
N PRO A 133 -6.71 9.82 1.63
CA PRO A 133 -7.67 8.80 2.00
C PRO A 133 -6.97 7.49 2.41
N ILE A 134 -7.48 6.84 3.47
CA ILE A 134 -6.94 5.58 3.96
C ILE A 134 -7.89 4.45 3.64
N VAL A 135 -7.39 3.42 2.96
CA VAL A 135 -8.06 2.15 2.72
C VAL A 135 -7.61 1.17 3.79
N LEU A 136 -8.54 0.76 4.65
CA LEU A 136 -8.27 -0.22 5.71
C LEU A 136 -8.20 -1.61 5.10
N TYR A 137 -7.09 -2.31 5.30
CA TYR A 137 -6.89 -3.66 4.78
C TYR A 137 -6.94 -4.71 5.91
N ASN A 138 -7.99 -5.52 5.89
CA ASN A 138 -8.17 -6.65 6.78
C ASN A 138 -7.89 -7.96 6.03
N ALA A 139 -6.68 -8.48 6.16
CA ALA A 139 -6.29 -9.73 5.51
C ALA A 139 -6.75 -10.96 6.32
N VAL A 140 -7.04 -12.06 5.64
CA VAL A 140 -7.44 -13.34 6.26
C VAL A 140 -6.44 -13.81 7.32
N SER A 141 -5.15 -13.60 7.11
CA SER A 141 -4.08 -13.94 8.06
C SER A 141 -4.07 -13.06 9.32
N TYR A 142 -4.86 -11.98 9.37
CA TYR A 142 -4.87 -10.98 10.43
C TYR A 142 -6.29 -10.68 10.92
N THR A 143 -7.13 -11.72 11.06
CA THR A 143 -8.58 -11.67 11.32
C THR A 143 -9.00 -11.16 12.71
N HIS A 144 -8.19 -10.35 13.37
CA HIS A 144 -8.54 -9.77 14.68
C HIS A 144 -9.29 -8.43 14.56
N LEU A 145 -9.37 -7.83 13.38
CA LEU A 145 -10.27 -6.72 13.10
C LEU A 145 -11.70 -7.28 12.93
N ARG A 146 -12.64 -6.79 13.74
CA ARG A 146 -14.06 -7.11 13.52
C ARG A 146 -14.55 -6.32 12.32
N ALA A 147 -14.73 -7.01 11.19
CA ALA A 147 -15.51 -6.52 10.07
C ALA A 147 -16.99 -6.87 10.29
N HIS A 148 -17.91 -6.07 9.76
CA HIS A 148 -19.31 -6.47 9.62
C HIS A 148 -19.40 -7.51 8.49
N GLU A 149 -19.01 -8.74 8.82
CA GLU A 149 -19.27 -9.85 7.93
C GLU A 149 -20.76 -10.23 8.11
N THR A 150 -21.52 -10.11 7.04
CA THR A 150 -22.83 -10.76 6.96
C THR A 150 -22.58 -12.26 7.00
N ARG A 151 -22.79 -12.88 8.15
CA ARG A 151 -22.91 -14.34 8.24
C ARG A 151 -24.21 -14.72 7.54
N HIS A 152 -24.10 -15.34 6.40
CA HIS A 152 -25.19 -16.10 5.78
C HIS A 152 -25.23 -17.49 6.37
#